data_48e4ea0d2fc4c4f6e89072f7ec7e5d77
#
_entry.id   48e4ea0d2fc4c4f6e89072f7ec7e5d77
#
_cell.length_a   1.000
_cell.length_b   1.000
_cell.length_c   1.000
_cell.angle_alpha   90.00
_cell.angle_beta   90.00
_cell.angle_gamma   90.00
#
_symmetry.space_group_name_H-M   'P 1'
#
loop_
_entity.id
_entity.type
_entity.pdbx_description
1 polymer ?
#
loop_
_entity_poly.entity_id
_entity_poly.type
_entity_poly.pdbx_seq_one_letter_code
_entity_poly.pdbx_strand_id
1 'polypeptide(L)'
;MRLMKLELKRVLKTRLTLILLTFSLVLSLVMAYIPTTFSYVTYRDTNGDIVKLLGLDAVQYLKTLQSDTTGEVTPQKVRQAVEAYQACLTKYGARYANQLPDGVYDREILPYYPLLHGVREAFADPDSGIAPSLMDIDPEEIEDFYGACEARLDSLMKLEQRDHPAAQEAAKRLYSRVETPYQLYPGYNTDAMDYQLLLSFLIVLFCLSLIHI
;
A
#
# COMPACT_ATOMS: atom_id res chain seq x y z
N MET A 1 -29.87 -21.51 -17.73
CA MET A 1 -28.95 -20.66 -18.53
C MET A 1 -29.64 -19.80 -19.61
N ARG A 2 -30.67 -20.26 -20.36
CA ARG A 2 -31.35 -19.44 -21.37
C ARG A 2 -32.11 -18.22 -20.78
N LEU A 3 -32.78 -18.36 -19.64
CA LEU A 3 -33.51 -17.30 -18.96
C LEU A 3 -32.57 -16.16 -18.51
N MET A 4 -31.46 -16.50 -17.89
CA MET A 4 -30.46 -15.51 -17.44
C MET A 4 -29.86 -14.70 -18.61
N LYS A 5 -29.63 -15.35 -19.76
CA LYS A 5 -29.18 -14.65 -20.98
C LYS A 5 -30.22 -13.69 -21.53
N LEU A 6 -31.52 -14.05 -21.46
CA LEU A 6 -32.62 -13.18 -21.90
C LEU A 6 -32.80 -11.99 -20.98
N GLU A 7 -32.74 -12.19 -19.66
CA GLU A 7 -32.83 -11.10 -18.69
C GLU A 7 -31.63 -10.15 -18.81
N LEU A 8 -30.41 -10.68 -18.92
CA LEU A 8 -29.22 -9.86 -19.14
C LEU A 8 -29.34 -9.03 -20.42
N LYS A 9 -29.84 -9.64 -21.53
CA LYS A 9 -30.05 -8.94 -22.78
C LYS A 9 -31.14 -7.86 -22.68
N ARG A 10 -32.16 -8.08 -21.86
CA ARG A 10 -33.24 -7.10 -21.59
C ARG A 10 -32.69 -5.90 -20.81
N VAL A 11 -31.95 -6.17 -19.73
CA VAL A 11 -31.33 -5.15 -18.90
C VAL A 11 -30.37 -4.28 -19.72
N LEU A 12 -29.48 -4.91 -20.50
CA LEU A 12 -28.51 -4.20 -21.35
C LEU A 12 -29.13 -3.42 -22.52
N LYS A 13 -30.41 -3.71 -22.89
CA LYS A 13 -31.14 -2.94 -23.93
C LYS A 13 -31.86 -1.72 -23.39
N THR A 14 -31.98 -1.58 -22.09
CA THR A 14 -32.64 -0.42 -21.49
C THR A 14 -31.74 0.80 -21.59
N ARG A 15 -32.22 1.90 -22.16
CA ARG A 15 -31.44 3.14 -22.36
C ARG A 15 -30.83 3.65 -21.06
N LEU A 16 -31.58 3.58 -19.95
CA LEU A 16 -31.10 3.99 -18.63
C LEU A 16 -29.91 3.16 -18.18
N THR A 17 -29.96 1.84 -18.35
CA THR A 17 -28.86 0.94 -17.99
C THR A 17 -27.60 1.23 -18.80
N LEU A 18 -27.74 1.51 -20.11
CA LEU A 18 -26.60 1.88 -20.95
C LEU A 18 -25.97 3.21 -20.50
N ILE A 19 -26.80 4.20 -20.16
CA ILE A 19 -26.34 5.50 -19.68
C ILE A 19 -25.56 5.30 -18.36
N LEU A 20 -26.12 4.55 -17.40
CA LEU A 20 -25.49 4.28 -16.11
C LEU A 20 -24.19 3.48 -16.26
N LEU A 21 -24.16 2.49 -17.15
CA LEU A 21 -22.98 1.68 -17.42
C LEU A 21 -21.87 2.53 -18.07
N THR A 22 -22.23 3.38 -19.03
CA THR A 22 -21.27 4.31 -19.65
C THR A 22 -20.75 5.32 -18.64
N PHE A 23 -21.63 5.90 -17.83
CA PHE A 23 -21.25 6.83 -16.76
C PHE A 23 -20.33 6.16 -15.74
N SER A 24 -20.65 4.95 -15.29
CA SER A 24 -19.84 4.18 -14.36
C SER A 24 -18.45 3.86 -14.93
N LEU A 25 -18.39 3.52 -16.24
CA LEU A 25 -17.11 3.27 -16.93
C LEU A 25 -16.25 4.54 -16.99
N VAL A 26 -16.83 5.66 -17.42
CA VAL A 26 -16.14 6.95 -17.49
C VAL A 26 -15.66 7.38 -16.10
N LEU A 27 -16.53 7.29 -15.11
CA LEU A 27 -16.19 7.63 -13.73
C LEU A 27 -15.06 6.73 -13.19
N SER A 28 -15.08 5.42 -13.49
CA SER A 28 -14.01 4.50 -13.11
C SER A 28 -12.66 4.88 -13.74
N LEU A 29 -12.66 5.30 -15.02
CA LEU A 29 -11.45 5.76 -15.69
C LEU A 29 -10.91 7.06 -15.07
N VAL A 30 -11.78 8.02 -14.78
CA VAL A 30 -11.42 9.26 -14.10
C VAL A 30 -10.83 8.97 -12.72
N MET A 31 -11.49 8.10 -11.95
CA MET A 31 -11.04 7.74 -10.60
C MET A 31 -9.76 6.90 -10.60
N ALA A 32 -9.48 6.12 -11.65
CA ALA A 32 -8.20 5.45 -11.81
C ALA A 32 -7.05 6.44 -12.12
N TYR A 33 -7.36 7.54 -12.78
CA TYR A 33 -6.38 8.57 -13.14
C TYR A 33 -6.06 9.52 -11.96
N ILE A 34 -7.07 9.87 -11.15
CA ILE A 34 -6.92 10.83 -10.04
C ILE A 34 -5.78 10.46 -9.07
N PRO A 35 -5.64 9.21 -8.55
CA PRO A 35 -4.56 8.86 -7.65
C PRO A 35 -3.18 9.06 -8.26
N THR A 36 -3.05 8.87 -9.57
CA THR A 36 -1.76 9.09 -10.24
C THR A 36 -1.36 10.57 -10.28
N THR A 37 -2.32 11.49 -10.25
CA THR A 37 -2.04 12.94 -10.28
C THR A 37 -1.62 13.49 -8.92
N PHE A 38 -1.97 12.82 -7.81
CA PHE A 38 -1.59 13.22 -6.46
C PHE A 38 -0.20 12.74 -6.04
N SER A 39 0.36 11.76 -6.75
CA SER A 39 1.72 11.32 -6.49
C SER A 39 2.70 12.47 -6.68
N TYR A 40 3.54 12.71 -5.70
CA TYR A 40 4.62 13.66 -5.82
C TYR A 40 5.88 13.15 -5.13
N VAL A 41 7.02 13.55 -5.66
CA VAL A 41 8.33 13.30 -5.06
C VAL A 41 9.13 14.59 -5.15
N THR A 42 9.78 14.92 -4.07
CA THR A 42 10.71 16.03 -4.00
C THR A 42 12.09 15.47 -3.68
N TYR A 43 13.07 15.76 -4.52
CA TYR A 43 14.45 15.32 -4.30
C TYR A 43 15.43 16.45 -4.67
N ARG A 44 16.67 16.33 -4.21
CA ARG A 44 17.75 17.23 -4.67
C ARG A 44 18.49 16.59 -5.82
N ASP A 45 18.68 17.36 -6.86
CA ASP A 45 19.48 16.95 -8.01
C ASP A 45 21.00 16.99 -7.70
N THR A 46 21.83 16.66 -8.70
CA THR A 46 23.29 16.66 -8.58
C THR A 46 23.88 18.06 -8.36
N ASN A 47 23.14 19.11 -8.68
CA ASN A 47 23.54 20.51 -8.49
C ASN A 47 23.12 21.05 -7.11
N GLY A 48 22.33 20.27 -6.36
CA GLY A 48 21.77 20.65 -5.05
C GLY A 48 20.41 21.37 -5.16
N ASP A 49 19.87 21.53 -6.36
CA ASP A 49 18.57 22.16 -6.58
C ASP A 49 17.42 21.22 -6.19
N ILE A 50 16.36 21.81 -5.63
CA ILE A 50 15.15 21.06 -5.26
C ILE A 50 14.30 20.85 -6.51
N VAL A 51 14.16 19.58 -6.90
CA VAL A 51 13.29 19.14 -8.01
C VAL A 51 12.03 18.52 -7.43
N LYS A 52 10.87 18.98 -7.92
CA LYS A 52 9.57 18.40 -7.58
C LYS A 52 8.97 17.74 -8.81
N LEU A 53 8.82 16.42 -8.76
CA LEU A 53 8.08 15.64 -9.74
C LEU A 53 6.64 15.46 -9.29
N LEU A 54 5.70 15.43 -10.24
CA LEU A 54 4.28 15.28 -10.01
C LEU A 54 3.71 14.17 -10.91
N GLY A 55 2.66 13.53 -10.46
CA GLY A 55 1.89 12.58 -11.24
C GLY A 55 2.72 11.38 -11.70
N LEU A 56 2.57 11.03 -12.96
CA LEU A 56 3.24 9.87 -13.56
C LEU A 56 4.77 9.96 -13.53
N ASP A 57 5.34 11.16 -13.63
CA ASP A 57 6.80 11.36 -13.56
C ASP A 57 7.32 11.01 -12.18
N ALA A 58 6.58 11.36 -11.11
CA ALA A 58 6.91 10.97 -9.75
C ALA A 58 6.83 9.44 -9.55
N VAL A 59 5.78 8.81 -10.08
CA VAL A 59 5.62 7.34 -10.04
C VAL A 59 6.77 6.66 -10.78
N GLN A 60 7.14 7.15 -11.96
CA GLN A 60 8.20 6.56 -12.76
C GLN A 60 9.57 6.72 -12.08
N TYR A 61 9.83 7.89 -11.49
CA TYR A 61 11.02 8.12 -10.70
C TYR A 61 11.14 7.15 -9.52
N LEU A 62 10.08 7.02 -8.71
CA LEU A 62 10.06 6.07 -7.59
C LEU A 62 10.23 4.63 -8.06
N LYS A 63 9.58 4.26 -9.17
CA LYS A 63 9.71 2.93 -9.76
C LYS A 63 11.15 2.60 -10.14
N THR A 64 11.88 3.58 -10.68
CA THR A 64 13.29 3.42 -11.03
C THR A 64 14.15 3.35 -9.78
N LEU A 65 13.92 4.25 -8.83
CA LEU A 65 14.68 4.34 -7.57
C LEU A 65 14.54 3.09 -6.72
N GLN A 66 13.36 2.47 -6.70
CA GLN A 66 13.01 1.30 -5.88
C GLN A 66 13.13 -0.03 -6.64
N SER A 67 13.71 -0.03 -7.85
CA SER A 67 13.80 -1.24 -8.69
C SER A 67 14.44 -2.43 -7.97
N ASP A 68 15.50 -2.19 -7.21
CA ASP A 68 16.28 -3.24 -6.53
C ASP A 68 15.58 -3.78 -5.26
N THR A 69 14.63 -3.02 -4.71
CA THR A 69 13.87 -3.42 -3.52
C THR A 69 12.56 -4.12 -3.85
N THR A 70 12.16 -4.14 -5.13
CA THR A 70 10.91 -4.74 -5.59
C THR A 70 10.96 -6.26 -5.77
N GLY A 71 9.81 -6.88 -6.05
CA GLY A 71 9.66 -8.33 -6.15
C GLY A 71 9.47 -8.99 -4.79
N GLU A 72 9.99 -10.17 -4.62
CA GLU A 72 9.84 -10.92 -3.37
C GLU A 72 10.47 -10.20 -2.18
N VAL A 73 9.69 -10.06 -1.11
CA VAL A 73 10.12 -9.47 0.17
C VAL A 73 10.72 -10.59 1.03
N THR A 74 11.99 -10.90 0.83
CA THR A 74 12.68 -11.89 1.65
C THR A 74 13.17 -11.26 2.97
N PRO A 75 13.25 -12.01 4.10
CA PRO A 75 13.80 -11.52 5.35
C PRO A 75 15.20 -10.92 5.18
N GLN A 76 16.02 -11.52 4.33
CA GLN A 76 17.36 -11.00 4.01
C GLN A 76 17.31 -9.62 3.35
N LYS A 77 16.39 -9.39 2.41
CA LYS A 77 16.20 -8.09 1.74
C LYS A 77 15.71 -7.03 2.73
N VAL A 78 14.82 -7.42 3.64
CA VAL A 78 14.30 -6.56 4.71
C VAL A 78 15.43 -6.19 5.69
N ARG A 79 16.24 -7.17 6.10
CA ARG A 79 17.42 -6.96 6.95
C ARG A 79 18.41 -5.98 6.32
N GLN A 80 18.76 -6.18 5.04
CA GLN A 80 19.64 -5.26 4.31
C GLN A 80 19.11 -3.82 4.29
N ALA A 81 17.79 -3.64 4.16
CA ALA A 81 17.19 -2.32 4.22
C ALA A 81 17.34 -1.64 5.58
N VAL A 82 17.16 -2.39 6.68
CA VAL A 82 17.36 -1.87 8.05
C VAL A 82 18.82 -1.57 8.32
N GLU A 83 19.73 -2.47 7.94
CA GLU A 83 21.18 -2.26 8.06
C GLU A 83 21.64 -1.01 7.29
N ALA A 84 21.13 -0.82 6.06
CA ALA A 84 21.42 0.37 5.25
C ALA A 84 20.92 1.66 5.93
N TYR A 85 19.71 1.64 6.50
CA TYR A 85 19.15 2.74 7.25
C TYR A 85 20.02 3.08 8.48
N GLN A 86 20.33 2.08 9.31
CA GLN A 86 21.15 2.26 10.53
C GLN A 86 22.56 2.75 10.22
N ALA A 87 23.19 2.18 9.19
CA ALA A 87 24.52 2.60 8.74
C ALA A 87 24.49 4.06 8.23
N CYS A 88 23.47 4.46 7.47
CA CYS A 88 23.31 5.82 7.01
C CYS A 88 23.21 6.79 8.19
N LEU A 89 22.31 6.57 9.14
CA LEU A 89 22.15 7.46 10.29
C LEU A 89 23.42 7.54 11.14
N THR A 90 24.06 6.39 11.39
CA THR A 90 25.32 6.31 12.15
C THR A 90 26.43 7.11 11.46
N LYS A 91 26.57 6.98 10.15
CA LYS A 91 27.57 7.70 9.34
C LYS A 91 27.48 9.22 9.49
N TYR A 92 26.25 9.74 9.60
CA TYR A 92 26.01 11.18 9.75
C TYR A 92 25.78 11.63 11.21
N GLY A 93 25.91 10.74 12.19
CA GLY A 93 25.68 11.03 13.61
C GLY A 93 24.24 11.44 13.91
N ALA A 94 23.30 11.05 13.06
CA ALA A 94 21.89 11.35 13.19
C ALA A 94 21.17 10.22 13.96
N ARG A 95 20.18 10.60 14.78
CA ARG A 95 19.28 9.65 15.43
C ARG A 95 17.98 9.44 14.66
N TYR A 96 17.57 10.45 13.90
CA TYR A 96 16.34 10.46 13.12
C TYR A 96 16.60 10.91 11.67
N ALA A 97 15.83 10.42 10.75
CA ALA A 97 15.98 10.74 9.33
C ALA A 97 15.87 12.25 9.00
N ASN A 98 15.12 13.01 9.80
CA ASN A 98 15.00 14.48 9.63
C ASN A 98 16.24 15.27 10.08
N GLN A 99 17.24 14.61 10.67
CA GLN A 99 18.52 15.21 11.06
C GLN A 99 19.60 14.99 10.00
N LEU A 100 19.30 14.21 8.95
CA LEU A 100 20.24 13.96 7.88
C LEU A 100 20.46 15.23 7.05
N PRO A 101 21.67 15.41 6.51
CA PRO A 101 21.94 16.46 5.56
C PRO A 101 21.00 16.38 4.34
N ASP A 102 20.76 17.53 3.71
CA ASP A 102 19.91 17.66 2.55
C ASP A 102 20.25 16.65 1.43
N GLY A 103 19.24 15.95 0.91
CA GLY A 103 19.37 15.00 -0.18
C GLY A 103 19.97 13.62 0.19
N VAL A 104 20.43 13.45 1.42
CA VAL A 104 20.94 12.14 1.89
C VAL A 104 19.79 11.14 2.03
N TYR A 105 18.69 11.59 2.62
CA TYR A 105 17.47 10.76 2.74
C TYR A 105 16.99 10.24 1.39
N ASP A 106 16.88 11.13 0.41
CA ASP A 106 16.36 10.81 -0.91
C ASP A 106 17.25 9.79 -1.64
N ARG A 107 18.55 9.86 -1.43
CA ARG A 107 19.53 9.01 -2.11
C ARG A 107 19.78 7.69 -1.39
N GLU A 108 19.91 7.71 -0.06
CA GLU A 108 20.38 6.56 0.71
C GLU A 108 19.25 5.78 1.41
N ILE A 109 18.10 6.42 1.70
CA ILE A 109 17.00 5.80 2.46
C ILE A 109 15.74 5.58 1.62
N LEU A 110 15.35 6.56 0.81
CA LEU A 110 14.11 6.48 0.03
C LEU A 110 14.00 5.24 -0.87
N PRO A 111 15.09 4.68 -1.44
CA PRO A 111 15.05 3.41 -2.17
C PRO A 111 14.49 2.24 -1.33
N TYR A 112 14.77 2.24 -0.04
CA TYR A 112 14.36 1.18 0.89
C TYR A 112 13.05 1.46 1.63
N TYR A 113 12.47 2.65 1.43
CA TYR A 113 11.33 3.12 2.21
C TYR A 113 10.16 2.12 2.31
N PRO A 114 9.74 1.43 1.24
CA PRO A 114 8.64 0.47 1.34
C PRO A 114 8.94 -0.71 2.26
N LEU A 115 10.19 -1.22 2.27
CA LEU A 115 10.62 -2.28 3.16
C LEU A 115 10.71 -1.79 4.61
N LEU A 116 11.29 -0.61 4.82
CA LEU A 116 11.42 0.02 6.14
C LEU A 116 10.06 0.31 6.76
N HIS A 117 9.09 0.72 5.95
CA HIS A 117 7.72 0.90 6.42
C HIS A 117 7.09 -0.42 6.85
N GLY A 118 7.26 -1.48 6.06
CA GLY A 118 6.81 -2.83 6.40
C GLY A 118 7.39 -3.34 7.72
N VAL A 119 8.68 -3.09 7.96
CA VAL A 119 9.33 -3.44 9.24
C VAL A 119 8.69 -2.70 10.40
N ARG A 120 8.52 -1.40 10.30
CA ARG A 120 7.90 -0.59 11.37
C ARG A 120 6.51 -1.06 11.72
N GLU A 121 5.72 -1.46 10.72
CA GLU A 121 4.38 -2.01 10.94
C GLU A 121 4.43 -3.41 11.56
N ALA A 122 5.31 -4.28 11.09
CA ALA A 122 5.43 -5.65 11.60
C ALA A 122 5.89 -5.70 13.06
N PHE A 123 6.82 -4.83 13.44
CA PHE A 123 7.41 -4.75 14.79
C PHE A 123 6.74 -3.68 15.68
N ALA A 124 5.58 -3.15 15.28
CA ALA A 124 4.84 -2.22 16.13
C ALA A 124 4.36 -2.90 17.41
N ASP A 125 4.41 -2.16 18.50
CA ASP A 125 3.97 -2.64 19.82
C ASP A 125 2.51 -3.15 19.73
N PRO A 126 2.24 -4.36 20.18
CA PRO A 126 0.94 -5.01 20.01
C PRO A 126 -0.19 -4.31 20.77
N ASP A 127 0.11 -3.63 21.87
CA ASP A 127 -0.91 -3.00 22.74
C ASP A 127 -1.18 -1.56 22.33
N SER A 128 -0.15 -0.78 22.04
CA SER A 128 -0.25 0.63 21.69
C SER A 128 -0.29 0.91 20.19
N GLY A 129 0.16 -0.04 19.37
CA GLY A 129 0.32 0.14 17.91
C GLY A 129 1.47 1.07 17.53
N ILE A 130 2.30 1.50 18.49
CA ILE A 130 3.40 2.42 18.24
C ILE A 130 4.52 1.66 17.53
N ALA A 131 4.90 2.16 16.34
CA ALA A 131 6.02 1.62 15.59
C ALA A 131 7.35 1.95 16.28
N PRO A 132 8.27 0.98 16.43
CA PRO A 132 9.59 1.22 17.02
C PRO A 132 10.44 2.14 16.13
N SER A 133 11.49 2.70 16.71
CA SER A 133 12.55 3.31 15.92
C SER A 133 13.31 2.23 15.17
N LEU A 134 13.55 2.43 13.89
CA LEU A 134 14.36 1.50 13.10
C LEU A 134 15.82 1.40 13.60
N MET A 135 16.29 2.37 14.39
CA MET A 135 17.59 2.33 15.04
C MET A 135 17.63 1.37 16.24
N ASP A 136 16.47 1.05 16.80
CA ASP A 136 16.37 0.21 18.00
C ASP A 136 15.99 -1.25 17.64
N ILE A 137 15.78 -1.56 16.37
CA ILE A 137 15.48 -2.92 15.88
C ILE A 137 16.81 -3.66 15.66
N ASP A 138 16.92 -4.85 16.27
CA ASP A 138 18.04 -5.73 15.98
C ASP A 138 17.88 -6.38 14.61
N PRO A 139 18.86 -6.22 13.69
CA PRO A 139 18.81 -6.89 12.39
C PRO A 139 18.68 -8.42 12.46
N GLU A 140 19.07 -9.06 13.55
CA GLU A 140 18.91 -10.51 13.74
C GLU A 140 17.46 -10.90 13.98
N GLU A 141 16.65 -10.05 14.62
CA GLU A 141 15.22 -10.29 14.83
C GLU A 141 14.42 -10.28 13.52
N ILE A 142 14.96 -9.66 12.44
CA ILE A 142 14.32 -9.58 11.14
C ILE A 142 14.27 -10.93 10.43
N GLU A 143 15.02 -11.92 10.84
CA GLU A 143 14.91 -13.27 10.28
C GLU A 143 13.52 -13.86 10.48
N ASP A 144 12.81 -13.47 11.55
CA ASP A 144 11.40 -13.83 11.80
C ASP A 144 10.41 -12.76 11.35
N PHE A 145 10.72 -11.99 10.32
CA PHE A 145 9.86 -10.91 9.81
C PHE A 145 8.43 -11.35 9.54
N TYR A 146 8.22 -12.53 8.97
CA TYR A 146 6.87 -13.05 8.68
C TYR A 146 6.13 -13.47 9.93
N GLY A 147 6.83 -14.02 10.94
CA GLY A 147 6.26 -14.29 12.26
C GLY A 147 5.80 -12.98 12.95
N ALA A 148 6.60 -11.94 12.86
CA ALA A 148 6.23 -10.61 13.36
C ALA A 148 5.01 -10.03 12.62
N CYS A 149 4.92 -10.17 11.29
CA CYS A 149 3.75 -9.78 10.50
C CYS A 149 2.48 -10.51 10.96
N GLU A 150 2.56 -11.83 11.18
CA GLU A 150 1.43 -12.63 11.64
C GLU A 150 0.99 -12.23 13.05
N ALA A 151 1.93 -12.06 13.97
CA ALA A 151 1.67 -11.59 15.33
C ALA A 151 1.01 -10.21 15.34
N ARG A 152 1.47 -9.30 14.46
CA ARG A 152 0.89 -7.97 14.30
C ARG A 152 -0.54 -8.02 13.78
N LEU A 153 -0.81 -8.86 12.77
CA LEU A 153 -2.17 -9.07 12.26
C LEU A 153 -3.11 -9.62 13.35
N ASP A 154 -2.66 -10.59 14.13
CA ASP A 154 -3.43 -11.13 15.25
C ASP A 154 -3.76 -10.07 16.31
N SER A 155 -2.80 -9.19 16.59
CA SER A 155 -2.99 -8.06 17.50
C SER A 155 -4.02 -7.06 16.97
N LEU A 156 -3.89 -6.63 15.72
CA LEU A 156 -4.84 -5.72 15.07
C LEU A 156 -6.26 -6.28 15.04
N MET A 157 -6.42 -7.57 14.72
CA MET A 157 -7.73 -8.22 14.72
C MET A 157 -8.35 -8.27 16.11
N LYS A 158 -7.55 -8.46 17.15
CA LYS A 158 -8.04 -8.42 18.55
C LYS A 158 -8.46 -7.04 18.97
N LEU A 159 -7.73 -6.00 18.54
CA LEU A 159 -8.02 -4.60 18.88
C LEU A 159 -9.27 -4.09 18.14
N GLU A 160 -9.33 -4.29 16.82
CA GLU A 160 -10.37 -3.71 15.99
C GLU A 160 -11.69 -4.48 16.03
N GLN A 161 -11.65 -5.79 16.27
CA GLN A 161 -12.82 -6.67 16.16
C GLN A 161 -13.07 -7.50 17.42
N ARG A 162 -12.62 -7.02 18.58
CA ARG A 162 -12.73 -7.76 19.85
C ARG A 162 -14.15 -8.21 20.18
N ASP A 163 -15.15 -7.43 19.78
CA ASP A 163 -16.57 -7.71 20.05
C ASP A 163 -17.26 -8.52 18.94
N HIS A 164 -16.51 -8.92 17.90
CA HIS A 164 -17.02 -9.61 16.72
C HIS A 164 -16.22 -10.89 16.38
N PRO A 165 -16.32 -11.97 17.17
CA PRO A 165 -15.49 -13.16 16.97
C PRO A 165 -15.66 -13.83 15.60
N ALA A 166 -16.86 -13.75 14.99
CA ALA A 166 -17.09 -14.26 13.65
C ALA A 166 -16.30 -13.47 12.58
N ALA A 167 -16.16 -12.16 12.77
CA ALA A 167 -15.37 -11.31 11.87
C ALA A 167 -13.87 -11.58 12.03
N GLN A 168 -13.38 -11.80 13.26
CA GLN A 168 -12.00 -12.22 13.50
C GLN A 168 -11.68 -13.54 12.81
N GLU A 169 -12.54 -14.52 12.94
CA GLU A 169 -12.36 -15.84 12.30
C GLU A 169 -12.37 -15.73 10.76
N ALA A 170 -13.26 -14.90 10.20
CA ALA A 170 -13.30 -14.64 8.75
C ALA A 170 -12.01 -13.95 8.28
N ALA A 171 -11.51 -12.95 9.02
CA ALA A 171 -10.26 -12.26 8.73
C ALA A 171 -9.06 -13.24 8.77
N LYS A 172 -8.95 -14.07 9.81
CA LYS A 172 -7.91 -15.10 9.91
C LYS A 172 -7.90 -16.05 8.72
N ARG A 173 -9.06 -16.49 8.25
CA ARG A 173 -9.18 -17.34 7.06
C ARG A 173 -8.74 -16.62 5.77
N LEU A 174 -8.96 -15.32 5.68
CA LEU A 174 -8.50 -14.54 4.53
C LEU A 174 -6.98 -14.38 4.54
N TYR A 175 -6.42 -13.98 5.68
CA TYR A 175 -4.97 -13.78 5.81
C TYR A 175 -4.17 -15.08 5.69
N SER A 176 -4.70 -16.22 6.19
CA SER A 176 -4.05 -17.53 6.02
C SER A 176 -3.92 -17.99 4.55
N ARG A 177 -4.58 -17.30 3.61
CA ARG A 177 -4.47 -17.55 2.17
C ARG A 177 -3.46 -16.64 1.48
N VAL A 178 -2.92 -15.66 2.18
CA VAL A 178 -1.88 -14.79 1.63
C VAL A 178 -0.59 -15.58 1.54
N GLU A 179 -0.08 -15.73 0.33
CA GLU A 179 1.16 -16.46 0.08
C GLU A 179 2.37 -15.62 0.53
N THR A 180 3.32 -16.29 1.17
CA THR A 180 4.62 -15.73 1.49
C THR A 180 5.68 -16.36 0.59
N PRO A 181 6.70 -15.63 0.15
CA PRO A 181 7.03 -14.23 0.47
C PRO A 181 6.08 -13.22 -0.21
N TYR A 182 5.84 -12.09 0.46
CA TYR A 182 5.05 -10.99 -0.10
C TYR A 182 5.73 -10.42 -1.34
N GLN A 183 4.93 -9.88 -2.25
CA GLN A 183 5.42 -9.21 -3.45
C GLN A 183 5.32 -7.70 -3.30
N LEU A 184 6.45 -7.01 -3.43
CA LEU A 184 6.50 -5.56 -3.40
C LEU A 184 6.51 -5.00 -4.83
N TYR A 185 5.59 -4.09 -5.11
CA TYR A 185 5.51 -3.39 -6.37
C TYR A 185 6.01 -1.95 -6.22
N PRO A 186 6.87 -1.46 -7.13
CA PRO A 186 7.47 -0.14 -7.00
C PRO A 186 6.47 0.97 -7.32
N GLY A 187 6.69 2.12 -6.68
CA GLY A 187 6.05 3.38 -7.07
C GLY A 187 4.59 3.55 -6.69
N TYR A 188 4.01 2.60 -5.98
CA TYR A 188 2.63 2.72 -5.50
C TYR A 188 2.62 3.10 -4.02
N ASN A 189 2.37 4.37 -3.78
CA ASN A 189 1.94 4.87 -2.47
C ASN A 189 0.47 5.29 -2.64
N THR A 190 -0.42 4.31 -2.74
CA THR A 190 -1.85 4.58 -2.88
C THR A 190 -2.55 4.22 -1.60
N ASP A 191 -3.20 5.19 -1.02
CA ASP A 191 -4.33 4.94 -0.13
C ASP A 191 -5.45 4.30 -0.98
N ALA A 192 -5.30 2.99 -1.21
CA ALA A 192 -6.26 2.19 -1.98
C ALA A 192 -7.66 2.19 -1.34
N MET A 193 -7.73 2.62 -0.08
CA MET A 193 -8.95 2.62 0.73
C MET A 193 -10.02 3.55 0.18
N ASP A 194 -9.66 4.76 -0.24
CA ASP A 194 -10.62 5.72 -0.83
C ASP A 194 -11.17 5.22 -2.16
N TYR A 195 -10.32 4.52 -2.92
CA TYR A 195 -10.70 3.93 -4.19
C TYR A 195 -11.69 2.78 -4.03
N GLN A 196 -11.45 1.90 -3.04
CA GLN A 196 -12.34 0.78 -2.73
C GLN A 196 -13.71 1.27 -2.26
N LEU A 197 -13.75 2.30 -1.44
CA LEU A 197 -14.99 2.88 -0.90
C LEU A 197 -15.84 3.47 -2.03
N LEU A 198 -15.22 4.19 -2.94
CA LEU A 198 -15.90 4.78 -4.09
C LEU A 198 -16.39 3.72 -5.08
N LEU A 199 -15.59 2.69 -5.37
CA LEU A 199 -15.98 1.58 -6.22
C LEU A 199 -17.18 0.82 -5.60
N SER A 200 -17.15 0.58 -4.30
CA SER A 200 -18.25 -0.07 -3.56
C SER A 200 -19.53 0.75 -3.65
N PHE A 201 -19.44 2.06 -3.49
CA PHE A 201 -20.58 2.97 -3.63
C PHE A 201 -21.19 2.93 -5.04
N LEU A 202 -20.35 2.92 -6.08
CA LEU A 202 -20.81 2.79 -7.47
C LEU A 202 -21.51 1.46 -7.74
N ILE A 203 -20.98 0.36 -7.20
CA ILE A 203 -21.60 -0.97 -7.33
C ILE A 203 -22.98 -0.97 -6.64
N VAL A 204 -23.08 -0.40 -5.45
CA VAL A 204 -24.36 -0.30 -4.72
C VAL A 204 -25.36 0.53 -5.50
N LEU A 205 -24.98 1.69 -6.02
CA LEU A 205 -25.86 2.53 -6.86
C LEU A 205 -26.33 1.78 -8.11
N PHE A 206 -25.43 1.03 -8.75
CA PHE A 206 -25.77 0.22 -9.92
C PHE A 206 -26.77 -0.89 -9.57
N CYS A 207 -26.54 -1.61 -8.46
CA CYS A 207 -27.46 -2.64 -7.99
C CYS A 207 -28.84 -2.07 -7.62
N LEU A 208 -28.88 -0.93 -6.93
CA LEU A 208 -30.15 -0.25 -6.60
C LEU A 208 -30.91 0.20 -7.86
N SER A 209 -30.20 0.67 -8.88
CA SER A 209 -30.84 1.06 -10.14
C SER A 209 -31.44 -0.14 -10.88
N LEU A 210 -30.86 -1.33 -10.74
CA LEU A 210 -31.40 -2.57 -11.33
C LEU A 210 -32.66 -3.08 -10.63
N ILE A 211 -32.82 -2.79 -9.33
CA ILE A 211 -34.00 -3.21 -8.55
C ILE A 211 -35.22 -2.32 -8.89
N HIS A 212 -34.96 -1.07 -9.32
CA HIS A 212 -36.02 -0.12 -9.67
C HIS A 212 -36.48 -0.16 -11.16
N ILE A 213 -35.93 -1.05 -11.96
CA ILE A 213 -36.32 -1.33 -13.34
C ILE A 213 -37.15 -2.59 -13.41
#